data_55f88764f4b85d8cff8ff563301ffa1e
#
_entry.id   55f88764f4b85d8cff8ff563301ffa1e
#
_cell.length_a   1.000
_cell.length_b   1.000
_cell.length_c   1.000
_cell.angle_alpha   90.00
_cell.angle_beta   90.00
_cell.angle_gamma   90.00
#
_symmetry.space_group_name_H-M   'P 1'
#
loop_
_entity.id
_entity.type
_entity.pdbx_description
1 polymer ?
#
loop_
_entity_poly.entity_id
_entity_poly.type
_entity_poly.pdbx_seq_one_letter_code
_entity_poly.pdbx_strand_id
1 'polypeptide(L)'
;MSQPVRAAWLMLGSTFAFGLMAVAIRLATEHVPTQEVAFFRNAFGLLALLPMLLRPGRAPLRTRQLPHYLLRSAIGLCSMLCAFWALGHLPLGQAVSLSYSTPLFVTIAAVLWLGEVVRVRRWAAVVIGFVGVLIIVRPGTAGFSAGSLVAVAAAVLGSLVAIQIKQLTRVDSADTV
;
A
#
# COMPACT_ATOMS: atom_id res chain seq x y z
N MET A 1 -24.60 -9.70 -16.41
CA MET A 1 -24.09 -8.48 -15.74
C MET A 1 -23.09 -7.82 -16.68
N SER A 2 -23.24 -6.50 -16.92
CA SER A 2 -22.28 -5.75 -17.74
C SER A 2 -20.89 -5.74 -17.08
N GLN A 3 -19.83 -5.71 -17.88
CA GLN A 3 -18.43 -5.69 -17.39
C GLN A 3 -18.17 -4.64 -16.28
N PRO A 4 -18.68 -3.38 -16.39
CA PRO A 4 -18.46 -2.38 -15.34
C PRO A 4 -19.14 -2.71 -14.02
N VAL A 5 -20.32 -3.35 -14.04
CA VAL A 5 -21.02 -3.76 -12.80
C VAL A 5 -20.26 -4.87 -12.08
N ARG A 6 -19.72 -5.84 -12.82
CA ARG A 6 -18.86 -6.89 -12.25
C ARG A 6 -17.59 -6.31 -11.63
N ALA A 7 -16.95 -5.36 -12.30
CA ALA A 7 -15.79 -4.68 -11.76
C ALA A 7 -16.11 -3.90 -10.48
N ALA A 8 -17.24 -3.21 -10.42
CA ALA A 8 -17.68 -2.50 -9.21
C ALA A 8 -17.89 -3.45 -8.02
N TRP A 9 -18.55 -4.60 -8.21
CA TRP A 9 -18.72 -5.58 -7.15
C TRP A 9 -17.41 -6.18 -6.66
N LEU A 10 -16.46 -6.45 -7.58
CA LEU A 10 -15.13 -6.93 -7.20
C LEU A 10 -14.35 -5.87 -6.40
N MET A 11 -14.46 -4.59 -6.77
CA MET A 11 -13.84 -3.50 -6.01
C MET A 11 -14.45 -3.36 -4.61
N LEU A 12 -15.77 -3.41 -4.49
CA LEU A 12 -16.45 -3.39 -3.18
C LEU A 12 -16.01 -4.56 -2.30
N GLY A 13 -16.00 -5.77 -2.85
CA GLY A 13 -15.54 -6.96 -2.13
C GLY A 13 -14.09 -6.85 -1.67
N SER A 14 -13.20 -6.35 -2.54
CA SER A 14 -11.79 -6.15 -2.16
C SER A 14 -11.63 -5.09 -1.07
N THR A 15 -12.35 -3.97 -1.15
CA THR A 15 -12.32 -2.91 -0.13
C THR A 15 -12.82 -3.43 1.22
N PHE A 16 -13.90 -4.22 1.21
CA PHE A 16 -14.41 -4.85 2.43
C PHE A 16 -13.38 -5.83 3.03
N ALA A 17 -12.76 -6.67 2.20
CA ALA A 17 -11.72 -7.60 2.63
C ALA A 17 -10.49 -6.86 3.22
N PHE A 18 -10.08 -5.73 2.62
CA PHE A 18 -9.02 -4.88 3.18
C PHE A 18 -9.40 -4.27 4.52
N GLY A 19 -10.66 -3.85 4.69
CA GLY A 19 -11.17 -3.35 5.97
C GLY A 19 -11.12 -4.43 7.06
N LEU A 20 -11.60 -5.63 6.76
CA LEU A 20 -11.52 -6.78 7.68
C LEU A 20 -10.06 -7.13 8.02
N MET A 21 -9.17 -7.11 7.03
CA MET A 21 -7.74 -7.33 7.25
C MET A 21 -7.14 -6.29 8.20
N ALA A 22 -7.49 -5.01 8.06
CA ALA A 22 -6.99 -3.97 8.95
C ALA A 22 -7.44 -4.18 10.40
N VAL A 23 -8.69 -4.58 10.61
CA VAL A 23 -9.23 -4.94 11.93
C VAL A 23 -8.51 -6.18 12.48
N ALA A 24 -8.34 -7.22 11.68
CA ALA A 24 -7.64 -8.43 12.08
C ALA A 24 -6.18 -8.17 12.48
N ILE A 25 -5.46 -7.34 11.72
CA ILE A 25 -4.10 -6.92 12.06
C ILE A 25 -4.08 -6.16 13.39
N ARG A 26 -5.03 -5.24 13.60
CA ARG A 26 -5.16 -4.49 14.85
C ARG A 26 -5.31 -5.44 16.05
N LEU A 27 -6.23 -6.39 15.99
CA LEU A 27 -6.47 -7.38 17.04
C LEU A 27 -5.27 -8.30 17.25
N ALA A 28 -4.62 -8.74 16.17
CA ALA A 28 -3.43 -9.60 16.27
C ALA A 28 -2.24 -8.86 16.92
N THR A 29 -2.03 -7.59 16.62
CA THR A 29 -0.93 -6.79 17.19
C THR A 29 -1.08 -6.48 18.67
N GLU A 30 -2.24 -6.73 19.28
CA GLU A 30 -2.44 -6.68 20.75
C GLU A 30 -1.80 -7.88 21.47
N HIS A 31 -1.59 -9.00 20.75
CA HIS A 31 -1.11 -10.26 21.36
C HIS A 31 0.24 -10.71 20.78
N VAL A 32 0.58 -10.26 19.58
CA VAL A 32 1.74 -10.74 18.81
C VAL A 32 2.53 -9.55 18.25
N PRO A 33 3.88 -9.60 18.24
CA PRO A 33 4.69 -8.54 17.64
C PRO A 33 4.35 -8.31 16.17
N THR A 34 4.40 -7.04 15.74
CA THR A 34 4.08 -6.63 14.36
C THR A 34 4.81 -7.44 13.28
N GLN A 35 6.07 -7.82 13.55
CA GLN A 35 6.88 -8.61 12.63
C GLN A 35 6.32 -10.01 12.38
N GLU A 36 5.81 -10.66 13.44
CA GLU A 36 5.19 -11.98 13.35
C GLU A 36 3.88 -11.92 12.57
N VAL A 37 3.05 -10.89 12.83
CA VAL A 37 1.81 -10.66 12.05
C VAL A 37 2.15 -10.47 10.58
N ALA A 38 3.20 -9.69 10.27
CA ALA A 38 3.67 -9.48 8.91
C ALA A 38 4.17 -10.77 8.26
N PHE A 39 4.93 -11.59 9.00
CA PHE A 39 5.42 -12.88 8.53
C PHE A 39 4.27 -13.83 8.17
N PHE A 40 3.35 -14.07 9.11
CA PHE A 40 2.22 -14.97 8.88
C PHE A 40 1.32 -14.50 7.74
N ARG A 41 1.03 -13.19 7.66
CA ARG A 41 0.27 -12.64 6.55
C ARG A 41 0.91 -12.94 5.20
N ASN A 42 2.23 -12.77 5.07
CA ASN A 42 2.94 -13.08 3.81
C ASN A 42 3.02 -14.59 3.56
N ALA A 43 3.26 -15.40 4.59
CA ALA A 43 3.30 -16.86 4.49
C ALA A 43 1.94 -17.42 4.00
N PHE A 44 0.84 -17.02 4.64
CA PHE A 44 -0.50 -17.43 4.20
C PHE A 44 -0.87 -16.87 2.82
N GLY A 45 -0.43 -15.64 2.50
CA GLY A 45 -0.60 -15.07 1.16
C GLY A 45 0.12 -15.89 0.10
N LEU A 46 1.35 -16.34 0.38
CA LEU A 46 2.12 -17.21 -0.52
C LEU A 46 1.44 -18.59 -0.67
N LEU A 47 0.98 -19.20 0.43
CA LEU A 47 0.24 -20.45 0.40
C LEU A 47 -1.04 -20.35 -0.44
N ALA A 48 -1.78 -19.25 -0.31
CA ALA A 48 -2.98 -19.02 -1.11
C ALA A 48 -2.70 -18.86 -2.61
N LEU A 49 -1.51 -18.33 -2.97
CA LEU A 49 -1.08 -18.20 -4.37
C LEU A 49 -0.48 -19.48 -4.95
N LEU A 50 -0.03 -20.42 -4.10
CA LEU A 50 0.65 -21.65 -4.52
C LEU A 50 -0.12 -22.44 -5.58
N PRO A 51 -1.42 -22.74 -5.43
CA PRO A 51 -2.19 -23.49 -6.44
C PRO A 51 -2.30 -22.74 -7.77
N MET A 52 -2.23 -21.40 -7.74
CA MET A 52 -2.22 -20.58 -8.94
C MET A 52 -0.84 -20.60 -9.63
N LEU A 53 0.24 -20.65 -8.86
CA LEU A 53 1.62 -20.75 -9.38
C LEU A 53 1.91 -22.12 -9.98
N LEU A 54 1.31 -23.20 -9.44
CA LEU A 54 1.52 -24.56 -9.87
C LEU A 54 0.66 -24.97 -11.08
N ARG A 55 -0.18 -24.09 -11.63
CA ARG A 55 -1.01 -24.39 -12.81
C ARG A 55 -0.13 -24.61 -14.04
N PRO A 56 -0.25 -25.77 -14.74
CA PRO A 56 0.46 -26.01 -15.99
C PRO A 56 0.03 -25.02 -17.08
N GLY A 57 0.98 -24.56 -17.90
CA GLY A 57 0.71 -23.65 -19.03
C GLY A 57 0.97 -22.16 -18.75
N ARG A 58 1.48 -21.79 -17.58
CA ARG A 58 1.93 -20.42 -17.30
C ARG A 58 3.28 -20.12 -17.94
N ALA A 59 3.43 -18.89 -18.43
CA ALA A 59 4.73 -18.39 -18.87
C ALA A 59 5.74 -18.46 -17.72
N PRO A 60 7.00 -18.87 -17.98
CA PRO A 60 8.01 -18.92 -16.93
C PRO A 60 8.20 -17.53 -16.33
N LEU A 61 8.23 -17.44 -14.99
CA LEU A 61 8.54 -16.22 -14.25
C LEU A 61 10.00 -15.83 -14.51
N ARG A 62 10.27 -15.29 -15.69
CA ARG A 62 11.60 -14.87 -16.11
C ARG A 62 11.68 -13.35 -16.09
N THR A 63 12.50 -12.80 -15.21
CA THR A 63 12.82 -11.37 -15.20
C THR A 63 14.32 -11.16 -15.38
N ARG A 64 14.67 -10.10 -16.12
CA ARG A 64 16.06 -9.60 -16.21
C ARG A 64 16.32 -8.47 -15.21
N GLN A 65 15.31 -8.07 -14.44
CA GLN A 65 15.35 -6.90 -13.53
C GLN A 65 15.35 -7.30 -12.05
N LEU A 66 15.96 -8.42 -11.71
CA LEU A 66 16.01 -8.94 -10.33
C LEU A 66 16.38 -7.88 -9.27
N PRO A 67 17.40 -6.99 -9.48
CA PRO A 67 17.72 -5.95 -8.50
C PRO A 67 16.59 -4.97 -8.26
N HIS A 68 15.81 -4.61 -9.28
CA HIS A 68 14.65 -3.74 -9.13
C HIS A 68 13.52 -4.41 -8.34
N TYR A 69 13.32 -5.73 -8.54
CA TYR A 69 12.35 -6.50 -7.74
C TYR A 69 12.77 -6.62 -6.28
N LEU A 70 14.06 -6.83 -6.00
CA LEU A 70 14.58 -6.87 -4.64
C LEU A 70 14.42 -5.53 -3.94
N LEU A 71 14.77 -4.43 -4.61
CA LEU A 71 14.59 -3.08 -4.07
C LEU A 71 13.11 -2.78 -3.79
N ARG A 72 12.21 -3.09 -4.74
CA ARG A 72 10.77 -2.97 -4.55
C ARG A 72 10.28 -3.76 -3.35
N SER A 73 10.71 -5.01 -3.22
CA SER A 73 10.30 -5.89 -2.12
C SER A 73 10.80 -5.38 -0.78
N ALA A 74 12.03 -4.88 -0.72
CA ALA A 74 12.59 -4.28 0.50
C ALA A 74 11.80 -3.02 0.92
N ILE A 75 11.54 -2.11 -0.02
CA ILE A 75 10.73 -0.89 0.25
C ILE A 75 9.30 -1.30 0.64
N GLY A 76 8.72 -2.28 -0.04
CA GLY A 76 7.39 -2.79 0.27
C GLY A 76 7.29 -3.42 1.66
N LEU A 77 8.30 -4.18 2.06
CA LEU A 77 8.39 -4.75 3.40
C LEU A 77 8.47 -3.66 4.48
N CYS A 78 9.34 -2.65 4.27
CA CYS A 78 9.44 -1.51 5.18
C CYS A 78 8.10 -0.75 5.27
N SER A 79 7.46 -0.46 4.13
CA SER A 79 6.14 0.17 4.08
C SER A 79 5.10 -0.62 4.87
N MET A 80 5.05 -1.94 4.67
CA MET A 80 4.11 -2.83 5.35
C MET A 80 4.35 -2.87 6.86
N LEU A 81 5.60 -2.98 7.31
CA LEU A 81 5.94 -2.98 8.73
C LEU A 81 5.54 -1.67 9.41
N CYS A 82 5.82 -0.52 8.77
CA CYS A 82 5.38 0.79 9.26
C CYS A 82 3.84 0.89 9.32
N ALA A 83 3.13 0.41 8.30
CA ALA A 83 1.67 0.42 8.27
C ALA A 83 1.05 -0.47 9.37
N PHE A 84 1.58 -1.68 9.57
CA PHE A 84 1.10 -2.60 10.61
C PHE A 84 1.42 -2.09 12.01
N TRP A 85 2.60 -1.52 12.19
CA TRP A 85 2.96 -0.87 13.44
C TRP A 85 2.00 0.30 13.75
N ALA A 86 1.69 1.13 12.76
CA ALA A 86 0.72 2.22 12.91
C ALA A 86 -0.68 1.70 13.25
N LEU A 87 -1.15 0.61 12.63
CA LEU A 87 -2.43 -0.03 12.96
C LEU A 87 -2.47 -0.56 14.40
N GLY A 88 -1.33 -1.04 14.92
CA GLY A 88 -1.22 -1.52 16.30
C GLY A 88 -1.18 -0.42 17.34
N HIS A 89 -0.61 0.76 17.03
CA HIS A 89 -0.31 1.81 18.02
C HIS A 89 -1.18 3.06 17.92
N LEU A 90 -1.83 3.28 16.77
CA LEU A 90 -2.76 4.41 16.58
C LEU A 90 -4.21 3.96 16.68
N PRO A 91 -5.15 4.87 16.99
CA PRO A 91 -6.57 4.62 16.77
C PRO A 91 -6.81 4.17 15.33
N LEU A 92 -7.59 3.09 15.13
CA LEU A 92 -7.80 2.47 13.82
C LEU A 92 -8.25 3.50 12.76
N GLY A 93 -9.19 4.38 13.12
CA GLY A 93 -9.66 5.43 12.22
C GLY A 93 -8.55 6.39 11.78
N GLN A 94 -7.62 6.74 12.68
CA GLN A 94 -6.48 7.60 12.36
C GLN A 94 -5.48 6.88 11.46
N ALA A 95 -5.10 5.64 11.76
CA ALA A 95 -4.18 4.85 10.96
C ALA A 95 -4.71 4.65 9.54
N VAL A 96 -5.98 4.27 9.40
CA VAL A 96 -6.64 4.07 8.10
C VAL A 96 -6.74 5.39 7.33
N SER A 97 -7.14 6.48 7.98
CA SER A 97 -7.23 7.79 7.33
C SER A 97 -5.88 8.26 6.79
N LEU A 98 -4.80 8.06 7.55
CA LEU A 98 -3.44 8.40 7.11
C LEU A 98 -2.98 7.51 5.95
N SER A 99 -3.40 6.25 5.87
CA SER A 99 -3.08 5.38 4.74
C SER A 99 -3.65 5.90 3.41
N TYR A 100 -4.79 6.60 3.44
CA TYR A 100 -5.38 7.26 2.26
C TYR A 100 -4.56 8.46 1.75
N SER A 101 -3.50 8.87 2.44
CA SER A 101 -2.54 9.84 1.88
C SER A 101 -1.63 9.24 0.80
N THR A 102 -1.55 7.92 0.68
CA THR A 102 -0.74 7.23 -0.35
C THR A 102 -0.98 7.76 -1.77
N PRO A 103 -2.22 7.95 -2.28
CA PRO A 103 -2.45 8.50 -3.62
C PRO A 103 -1.91 9.91 -3.83
N LEU A 104 -1.81 10.72 -2.76
CA LEU A 104 -1.23 12.06 -2.81
C LEU A 104 0.27 11.95 -3.11
N PHE A 105 0.96 11.11 -2.36
CA PHE A 105 2.40 10.85 -2.58
C PHE A 105 2.66 10.16 -3.91
N VAL A 106 1.79 9.25 -4.36
CA VAL A 106 1.86 8.64 -5.71
C VAL A 106 1.79 9.71 -6.80
N THR A 107 0.92 10.71 -6.65
CA THR A 107 0.82 11.80 -7.63
C THR A 107 2.11 12.62 -7.69
N ILE A 108 2.68 12.97 -6.53
CA ILE A 108 3.95 13.70 -6.45
C ILE A 108 5.09 12.86 -7.03
N ALA A 109 5.19 11.60 -6.64
CA ALA A 109 6.21 10.69 -7.12
C ALA A 109 6.10 10.45 -8.65
N ALA A 110 4.88 10.39 -9.21
CA ALA A 110 4.68 10.28 -10.65
C ALA A 110 5.20 11.50 -11.42
N VAL A 111 5.04 12.70 -10.88
CA VAL A 111 5.62 13.90 -11.47
C VAL A 111 7.14 13.88 -11.40
N LEU A 112 7.70 13.56 -10.24
CA LEU A 112 9.14 13.62 -10.00
C LEU A 112 9.93 12.51 -10.72
N TRP A 113 9.41 11.27 -10.73
CA TRP A 113 10.12 10.10 -11.29
C TRP A 113 9.70 9.71 -12.68
N LEU A 114 8.41 9.91 -13.05
CA LEU A 114 7.92 9.55 -14.38
C LEU A 114 7.79 10.76 -15.32
N GLY A 115 8.02 12.00 -14.83
CA GLY A 115 7.84 13.22 -15.62
C GLY A 115 6.39 13.42 -16.07
N GLU A 116 5.40 12.86 -15.35
CA GLU A 116 4.00 12.98 -15.73
C GLU A 116 3.51 14.43 -15.56
N VAL A 117 2.89 14.98 -16.60
CA VAL A 117 2.25 16.29 -16.51
C VAL A 117 0.90 16.16 -15.81
N VAL A 118 0.83 16.66 -14.59
CA VAL A 118 -0.39 16.63 -13.77
C VAL A 118 -1.14 17.95 -13.92
N ARG A 119 -2.43 17.86 -14.28
CA ARG A 119 -3.29 19.04 -14.46
C ARG A 119 -3.60 19.69 -13.10
N VAL A 120 -3.89 21.01 -13.14
CA VAL A 120 -4.18 21.85 -11.96
C VAL A 120 -5.22 21.21 -11.02
N ARG A 121 -6.25 20.57 -11.55
CA ARG A 121 -7.28 19.88 -10.75
C ARG A 121 -6.70 18.79 -9.85
N ARG A 122 -5.71 18.02 -10.32
CA ARG A 122 -5.04 17.00 -9.50
C ARG A 122 -4.14 17.63 -8.44
N TRP A 123 -3.45 18.73 -8.77
CA TRP A 123 -2.67 19.48 -7.78
C TRP A 123 -3.55 20.06 -6.69
N ALA A 124 -4.70 20.63 -7.04
CA ALA A 124 -5.69 21.11 -6.05
C ALA A 124 -6.14 19.97 -5.10
N ALA A 125 -6.44 18.79 -5.64
CA ALA A 125 -6.78 17.62 -4.83
C ALA A 125 -5.64 17.18 -3.90
N VAL A 126 -4.38 17.23 -4.37
CA VAL A 126 -3.19 16.94 -3.55
C VAL A 126 -3.08 17.94 -2.40
N VAL A 127 -3.20 19.23 -2.66
CA VAL A 127 -3.12 20.27 -1.63
C VAL A 127 -4.23 20.09 -0.57
N ILE A 128 -5.47 19.90 -1.02
CA ILE A 128 -6.61 19.67 -0.10
C ILE A 128 -6.37 18.40 0.73
N GLY A 129 -5.88 17.32 0.11
CA GLY A 129 -5.56 16.09 0.79
C GLY A 129 -4.46 16.27 1.84
N PHE A 130 -3.40 17.04 1.54
CA PHE A 130 -2.35 17.37 2.52
C PHE A 130 -2.87 18.18 3.70
N VAL A 131 -3.78 19.14 3.47
CA VAL A 131 -4.45 19.85 4.55
C VAL A 131 -5.20 18.86 5.45
N GLY A 132 -5.91 17.89 4.87
CA GLY A 132 -6.56 16.81 5.64
C GLY A 132 -5.56 15.99 6.46
N VAL A 133 -4.41 15.61 5.89
CA VAL A 133 -3.34 14.91 6.63
C VAL A 133 -2.83 15.76 7.80
N LEU A 134 -2.59 17.05 7.61
CA LEU A 134 -2.14 17.95 8.68
C LEU A 134 -3.17 18.08 9.81
N ILE A 135 -4.46 18.13 9.49
CA ILE A 135 -5.54 18.16 10.48
C ILE A 135 -5.55 16.87 11.32
N ILE A 136 -5.27 15.72 10.72
CA ILE A 136 -5.23 14.43 11.42
C ILE A 136 -3.95 14.29 12.25
N VAL A 137 -2.80 14.66 11.70
CA VAL A 137 -1.49 14.56 12.36
C VAL A 137 -1.36 15.55 13.51
N ARG A 138 -1.97 16.73 13.40
CA ARG A 138 -1.94 17.83 14.38
C ARG A 138 -0.53 18.17 14.88
N PRO A 139 0.43 18.50 13.98
CA PRO A 139 1.79 18.81 14.39
C PRO A 139 1.83 19.99 15.37
N GLY A 140 2.65 19.90 16.40
CA GLY A 140 2.80 20.96 17.40
C GLY A 140 1.73 21.04 18.48
N THR A 141 0.78 20.09 18.53
CA THR A 141 -0.24 20.01 19.60
C THR A 141 0.00 18.81 20.52
N ALA A 142 -0.63 18.79 21.69
CA ALA A 142 -0.61 17.64 22.60
C ALA A 142 -1.16 16.35 21.98
N GLY A 143 -1.92 16.45 20.89
CA GLY A 143 -2.42 15.29 20.12
C GLY A 143 -1.45 14.76 19.07
N PHE A 144 -0.28 15.36 18.92
CA PHE A 144 0.76 14.88 18.00
C PHE A 144 1.36 13.56 18.51
N SER A 145 1.30 12.55 17.68
CA SER A 145 1.88 11.24 17.97
C SER A 145 2.99 10.90 16.98
N ALA A 146 4.12 10.43 17.47
CA ALA A 146 5.18 9.89 16.62
C ALA A 146 4.68 8.75 15.70
N GLY A 147 3.64 8.03 16.15
CA GLY A 147 2.96 7.02 15.34
C GLY A 147 2.34 7.56 14.06
N SER A 148 1.86 8.81 14.09
CA SER A 148 1.33 9.47 12.88
C SER A 148 2.41 9.68 11.82
N LEU A 149 3.65 9.96 12.23
CA LEU A 149 4.79 10.05 11.30
C LEU A 149 5.12 8.70 10.68
N VAL A 150 5.06 7.63 11.46
CA VAL A 150 5.26 6.25 10.95
C VAL A 150 4.18 5.90 9.93
N ALA A 151 2.91 6.26 10.19
CA ALA A 151 1.83 6.05 9.23
C ALA A 151 2.03 6.84 7.93
N VAL A 152 2.48 8.10 8.02
CA VAL A 152 2.81 8.92 6.85
C VAL A 152 4.01 8.33 6.10
N ALA A 153 5.06 7.89 6.82
CA ALA A 153 6.21 7.22 6.22
C ALA A 153 5.80 5.94 5.47
N ALA A 154 4.88 5.14 6.03
CA ALA A 154 4.31 3.98 5.35
C ALA A 154 3.62 4.38 4.03
N ALA A 155 2.86 5.49 4.02
CA ALA A 155 2.19 5.99 2.82
C ALA A 155 3.19 6.48 1.75
N VAL A 156 4.28 7.14 2.16
CA VAL A 156 5.37 7.56 1.26
C VAL A 156 6.05 6.33 0.64
N LEU A 157 6.49 5.38 1.48
CA LEU A 157 7.12 4.15 1.00
C LEU A 157 6.18 3.35 0.08
N GLY A 158 4.89 3.26 0.44
CA GLY A 158 3.87 2.62 -0.39
C GLY A 158 3.70 3.30 -1.75
N SER A 159 3.83 4.63 -1.80
CA SER A 159 3.80 5.37 -3.06
C SER A 159 4.99 5.05 -3.96
N LEU A 160 6.19 4.88 -3.40
CA LEU A 160 7.37 4.47 -4.15
C LEU A 160 7.20 3.06 -4.74
N VAL A 161 6.64 2.13 -3.96
CA VAL A 161 6.29 0.78 -4.45
C VAL A 161 5.30 0.86 -5.61
N ALA A 162 4.27 1.69 -5.52
CA ALA A 162 3.28 1.86 -6.59
C ALA A 162 3.92 2.39 -7.90
N ILE A 163 4.87 3.33 -7.80
CA ILE A 163 5.63 3.83 -8.96
C ILE A 163 6.51 2.74 -9.55
N GLN A 164 7.22 1.97 -8.71
CA GLN A 164 8.06 0.86 -9.18
C GLN A 164 7.23 -0.22 -9.87
N ILE A 165 6.06 -0.58 -9.35
CA ILE A 165 5.12 -1.49 -10.01
C ILE A 165 4.76 -0.95 -11.40
N LYS A 166 4.41 0.33 -11.50
CA LYS A 166 4.06 0.97 -12.79
C LYS A 166 5.21 0.95 -13.78
N GLN A 167 6.45 1.05 -13.33
CA GLN A 167 7.64 0.94 -14.18
C GLN A 167 7.89 -0.50 -14.63
N LEU A 168 7.83 -1.45 -13.70
CA LEU A 168 8.07 -2.87 -13.97
C LEU A 168 7.02 -3.48 -14.91
N THR A 169 5.75 -3.13 -14.75
CA THR A 169 4.65 -3.58 -15.63
C THR A 169 4.74 -3.06 -17.07
N ARG A 170 5.61 -2.09 -17.35
CA ARG A 170 5.90 -1.66 -18.74
C ARG A 170 6.88 -2.58 -19.45
N VAL A 171 7.67 -3.35 -18.72
CA VAL A 171 8.75 -4.19 -19.23
C VAL A 171 8.42 -5.68 -19.06
N ASP A 172 7.92 -6.05 -17.91
CA ASP A 172 7.57 -7.43 -17.56
C ASP A 172 6.04 -7.62 -17.57
N SER A 173 5.58 -8.87 -17.74
CA SER A 173 4.15 -9.18 -17.66
C SER A 173 3.59 -8.92 -16.27
N ALA A 174 2.31 -8.57 -16.19
CA ALA A 174 1.62 -8.35 -14.90
C ALA A 174 1.66 -9.58 -13.97
N ASP A 175 1.82 -10.78 -14.53
CA ASP A 175 1.95 -12.04 -13.77
C ASP A 175 3.31 -12.19 -13.09
N THR A 176 4.33 -11.46 -13.58
CA THR A 176 5.71 -11.50 -13.05
C THR A 176 5.94 -10.42 -11.98
N VAL A 177 5.21 -9.31 -12.05
CA VAL A 177 5.30 -8.16 -11.12
C VAL A 177 4.44 -8.37 -9.88
#